data_08cdeeeb61a7773aa1c0c706572ced7d
#
_entry.id   08cdeeeb61a7773aa1c0c706572ced7d
#
_cell.length_a   1.000
_cell.length_b   1.000
_cell.length_c   1.000
_cell.angle_alpha   90.00
_cell.angle_beta   90.00
_cell.angle_gamma   90.00
#
_symmetry.space_group_name_H-M   'P 1'
#
loop_
_entity.id
_entity.type
_entity.pdbx_description
1 polymer ?
#
loop_
_entity_poly.entity_id
_entity_poly.type
_entity_poly.pdbx_seq_one_letter_code
_entity_poly.pdbx_strand_id
1 'polypeptide(L)'
;MFGLFSSKTKKIEEKLSKLAIEIASIQKSIIIYPSESNYKNLHISKTKELNSLYNELEAAKGKDYLNKFIRKLSNEYKVSEYVLSNSEQKILDKILIEYKVKVKIKV
;
A
#
# COMPACT_ATOMS: atom_id res chain seq x y z
N MET A 1 8.52 26.63 -14.94
CA MET A 1 8.38 25.35 -15.60
C MET A 1 8.84 24.18 -14.75
N PHE A 2 10.00 24.30 -14.12
CA PHE A 2 10.48 23.27 -13.20
C PHE A 2 9.52 23.01 -12.05
N GLY A 3 8.85 24.03 -11.56
CA GLY A 3 7.90 23.89 -10.47
C GLY A 3 6.69 23.02 -10.78
N LEU A 4 6.24 22.94 -12.04
CA LEU A 4 5.10 22.12 -12.43
C LEU A 4 5.42 20.62 -12.34
N PHE A 5 6.59 20.21 -12.82
CA PHE A 5 7.02 18.80 -12.73
C PHE A 5 7.30 18.38 -11.29
N SER A 6 7.99 19.21 -10.54
CA SER A 6 8.24 18.98 -9.12
C SER A 6 6.94 18.88 -8.33
N SER A 7 5.99 19.77 -8.63
CA SER A 7 4.68 19.79 -7.97
C SER A 7 3.88 18.51 -8.24
N LYS A 8 3.86 18.03 -9.48
CA LYS A 8 3.16 16.81 -9.85
C LYS A 8 3.77 15.59 -9.15
N THR A 9 5.10 15.47 -9.18
CA THR A 9 5.82 14.38 -8.52
C THR A 9 5.59 14.41 -7.02
N LYS A 10 5.66 15.59 -6.42
CA LYS A 10 5.42 15.75 -4.99
C LYS A 10 4.02 15.32 -4.59
N LYS A 11 3.00 15.64 -5.40
CA LYS A 11 1.62 15.21 -5.15
C LYS A 11 1.49 13.69 -5.20
N ILE A 12 2.14 13.03 -6.16
CA ILE A 12 2.16 11.57 -6.25
C ILE A 12 2.81 10.98 -5.00
N GLU A 13 3.94 11.51 -4.59
CA GLU A 13 4.66 11.05 -3.38
C GLU A 13 3.83 11.23 -2.12
N GLU A 14 3.13 12.35 -1.97
CA GLU A 14 2.25 12.61 -0.83
C GLU A 14 1.08 11.61 -0.80
N LYS A 15 0.48 11.33 -1.95
CA LYS A 15 -0.60 10.34 -2.04
C LYS A 15 -0.09 8.95 -1.69
N LEU A 16 1.09 8.57 -2.17
CA LEU A 16 1.71 7.28 -1.86
C LEU A 16 1.96 7.12 -0.36
N SER A 17 2.47 8.16 0.29
CA SER A 17 2.71 8.13 1.74
C SER A 17 1.40 7.95 2.51
N LYS A 18 0.35 8.65 2.13
CA LYS A 18 -0.96 8.53 2.76
C LYS A 18 -1.55 7.14 2.55
N LEU A 19 -1.48 6.62 1.31
CA LEU A 19 -1.99 5.29 0.98
C LEU A 19 -1.25 4.20 1.74
N ALA A 20 0.06 4.31 1.87
CA ALA A 20 0.85 3.33 2.62
C ALA A 20 0.38 3.24 4.08
N ILE A 21 0.13 4.37 4.72
CA ILE A 21 -0.39 4.42 6.09
C ILE A 21 -1.82 3.87 6.16
N GLU A 22 -2.68 4.25 5.22
CA GLU A 22 -4.06 3.75 5.16
C GLU A 22 -4.06 2.22 5.00
N ILE A 23 -3.25 1.69 4.10
CA ILE A 23 -3.15 0.24 3.86
C ILE A 23 -2.65 -0.46 5.13
N ALA A 24 -1.65 0.09 5.80
CA ALA A 24 -1.14 -0.48 7.04
C ALA A 24 -2.22 -0.53 8.12
N SER A 25 -3.00 0.54 8.26
CA SER A 25 -4.12 0.61 9.19
C SER A 25 -5.21 -0.43 8.84
N ILE A 26 -5.52 -0.57 7.55
CA ILE A 26 -6.50 -1.54 7.06
C ILE A 26 -6.03 -2.97 7.36
N GLN A 27 -4.74 -3.24 7.18
CA GLN A 27 -4.16 -4.56 7.49
C GLN A 27 -4.36 -4.93 8.96
N LYS A 28 -4.16 -4.00 9.87
CA LYS A 28 -4.44 -4.21 11.29
C LYS A 28 -5.91 -4.51 11.52
N SER A 29 -6.80 -3.78 10.85
CA SER A 29 -8.24 -3.99 10.95
C SER A 29 -8.66 -5.37 10.45
N ILE A 30 -8.05 -5.87 9.38
CA ILE A 30 -8.32 -7.21 8.85
C ILE A 30 -7.96 -8.28 9.89
N ILE A 31 -6.84 -8.12 10.56
CA ILE A 31 -6.38 -9.09 11.58
C ILE A 31 -7.34 -9.08 12.77
N ILE A 32 -7.79 -7.92 13.21
CA ILE A 32 -8.69 -7.76 14.35
C ILE A 32 -10.10 -8.24 14.00
N TYR A 33 -10.56 -7.94 12.78
CA TYR A 33 -11.92 -8.27 12.32
C TYR A 33 -11.88 -9.11 11.04
N PRO A 34 -11.41 -10.37 11.12
CA PRO A 34 -11.18 -11.18 9.92
C PRO A 34 -12.45 -11.56 9.15
N SER A 35 -13.60 -11.47 9.77
CA SER A 35 -14.88 -11.74 9.09
C SER A 35 -15.48 -10.53 8.39
N GLU A 36 -14.92 -9.34 8.55
CA GLU A 36 -15.42 -8.12 7.92
C GLU A 36 -14.88 -7.98 6.50
N SER A 37 -15.71 -8.27 5.50
CA SER A 37 -15.32 -8.20 4.09
C SER A 37 -15.00 -6.78 3.63
N ASN A 38 -15.58 -5.77 4.25
CA ASN A 38 -15.34 -4.36 3.90
C ASN A 38 -13.85 -3.98 3.95
N TYR A 39 -13.15 -4.42 4.99
CA TYR A 39 -11.71 -4.14 5.13
C TYR A 39 -10.89 -4.85 4.06
N LYS A 40 -11.26 -6.08 3.70
CA LYS A 40 -10.58 -6.84 2.66
C LYS A 40 -10.77 -6.19 1.29
N ASN A 41 -11.99 -5.77 0.98
CA ASN A 41 -12.30 -5.07 -0.26
C ASN A 41 -11.55 -3.73 -0.35
N LEU A 42 -11.50 -3.01 0.75
CA LEU A 42 -10.80 -1.73 0.84
C LEU A 42 -9.30 -1.93 0.66
N HIS A 43 -8.73 -2.97 1.26
CA HIS A 43 -7.32 -3.33 1.10
C HIS A 43 -6.97 -3.55 -0.37
N ILE A 44 -7.78 -4.33 -1.06
CA ILE A 44 -7.57 -4.63 -2.49
C ILE A 44 -7.65 -3.36 -3.32
N SER A 45 -8.68 -2.55 -3.10
CA SER A 45 -8.88 -1.29 -3.81
C SER A 45 -7.71 -0.31 -3.60
N LYS A 46 -7.29 -0.12 -2.37
CA LYS A 46 -6.19 0.78 -2.03
C LYS A 46 -4.85 0.28 -2.55
N THR A 47 -4.63 -1.03 -2.55
CA THR A 47 -3.41 -1.63 -3.12
C THR A 47 -3.33 -1.40 -4.63
N LYS A 48 -4.45 -1.52 -5.34
CA LYS A 48 -4.49 -1.22 -6.78
C LYS A 48 -4.17 0.25 -7.05
N GLU A 49 -4.71 1.15 -6.24
CA GLU A 49 -4.43 2.58 -6.33
C GLU A 49 -2.94 2.87 -6.07
N LEU A 50 -2.36 2.23 -5.05
CA LEU A 50 -0.94 2.34 -4.72
C LEU A 50 -0.07 1.93 -5.91
N ASN A 51 -0.35 0.78 -6.51
CA ASN A 51 0.40 0.27 -7.66
C ASN A 51 0.27 1.19 -8.87
N SER A 52 -0.90 1.75 -9.10
CA SER A 52 -1.12 2.72 -10.17
C SER A 52 -0.25 3.97 -9.97
N LEU A 53 -0.17 4.48 -8.75
CA LEU A 53 0.68 5.64 -8.43
C LEU A 53 2.17 5.31 -8.52
N TYR A 54 2.58 4.10 -8.16
CA TYR A 54 3.95 3.65 -8.38
C TYR A 54 4.31 3.68 -9.87
N ASN A 55 3.41 3.22 -10.73
CA ASN A 55 3.62 3.26 -12.18
C ASN A 55 3.74 4.70 -12.69
N GLU A 56 2.92 5.60 -12.18
CA GLU A 56 3.01 7.03 -12.53
C GLU A 56 4.35 7.63 -12.10
N LEU A 57 4.81 7.30 -10.91
CA LEU A 57 6.09 7.79 -10.39
C LEU A 57 7.26 7.24 -11.21
N GLU A 58 7.21 5.96 -11.55
CA GLU A 58 8.22 5.34 -12.41
C GLU A 58 8.28 6.02 -13.77
N ALA A 59 7.13 6.28 -14.38
CA ALA A 59 7.06 6.96 -15.67
C ALA A 59 7.63 8.39 -15.61
N ALA A 60 7.47 9.06 -14.49
CA ALA A 60 7.93 10.44 -14.31
C ALA A 60 9.42 10.53 -13.93
N LYS A 61 9.91 9.62 -13.10
CA LYS A 61 11.24 9.73 -12.48
C LYS A 61 12.17 8.53 -12.73
N GLY A 62 11.65 7.44 -13.28
CA GLY A 62 12.42 6.23 -13.55
C GLY A 62 12.39 5.23 -12.40
N LYS A 63 12.84 4.02 -12.72
CA LYS A 63 12.80 2.86 -11.83
C LYS A 63 13.67 3.02 -10.59
N ASP A 64 14.87 3.58 -10.75
CA ASP A 64 15.79 3.75 -9.62
C ASP A 64 15.22 4.72 -8.58
N TYR A 65 14.62 5.80 -9.03
CA TYR A 65 13.95 6.75 -8.16
C TYR A 65 12.79 6.10 -7.42
N LEU A 66 11.98 5.33 -8.13
CA LEU A 66 10.85 4.60 -7.54
C LEU A 66 11.34 3.63 -6.45
N ASN A 67 12.38 2.86 -6.73
CA ASN A 67 12.94 1.90 -5.77
C ASN A 67 13.42 2.59 -4.49
N LYS A 68 14.07 3.73 -4.63
CA LYS A 68 14.50 4.55 -3.48
C LYS A 68 13.32 5.04 -2.66
N PHE A 69 12.27 5.48 -3.35
CA PHE A 69 11.06 5.96 -2.69
C PHE A 69 10.35 4.83 -1.94
N ILE A 70 10.26 3.65 -2.53
CA ILE A 70 9.66 2.47 -1.88
C ILE A 70 10.44 2.10 -0.61
N ARG A 71 11.77 2.16 -0.64
CA ARG A 71 12.60 1.93 0.55
C ARG A 71 12.31 2.96 1.65
N LYS A 72 12.14 4.21 1.26
CA LYS A 72 11.78 5.29 2.19
C LYS A 72 10.45 4.99 2.87
N LEU A 73 9.43 4.61 2.11
CA LEU A 73 8.13 4.23 2.65
C LEU A 73 8.23 3.02 3.57
N SER A 74 9.02 2.02 3.20
CA SER A 74 9.25 0.84 4.01
C SER A 74 9.87 1.20 5.37
N ASN A 75 10.85 2.11 5.37
CA ASN A 75 11.48 2.56 6.61
C ASN A 75 10.50 3.36 7.50
N GLU A 76 9.67 4.18 6.90
CA GLU A 76 8.60 4.89 7.62
C GLU A 76 7.61 3.91 8.24
N TYR A 77 7.24 2.86 7.50
CA TYR A 77 6.36 1.82 8.01
C TYR A 77 6.97 1.10 9.22
N LYS A 78 8.24 0.77 9.17
CA LYS A 78 8.93 0.03 10.26
C LYS A 78 8.88 0.74 11.61
N VAL A 79 8.79 2.06 11.60
CA VAL A 79 8.71 2.85 12.84
C VAL A 79 7.28 3.29 13.17
N SER A 80 6.30 2.85 12.38
CA SER A 80 4.90 3.21 12.61
C SER A 80 4.24 2.29 13.62
N GLU A 81 3.11 2.73 14.17
CA GLU A 81 2.30 1.92 15.08
C GLU A 81 1.58 0.76 14.37
N TYR A 82 1.59 0.74 13.04
CA TYR A 82 0.90 -0.26 12.22
C TYR A 82 1.80 -1.41 11.80
N VAL A 83 3.07 -1.43 12.25
CA VAL A 83 3.98 -2.51 11.88
C VAL A 83 3.45 -3.85 12.41
N LEU A 84 3.45 -4.86 11.53
CA LEU A 84 2.99 -6.20 11.87
C LEU A 84 4.17 -7.06 12.32
N SER A 85 3.94 -7.90 13.32
CA SER A 85 4.89 -8.96 13.67
C SER A 85 4.90 -10.02 12.56
N ASN A 86 5.90 -10.90 12.58
CA ASN A 86 5.98 -11.98 11.60
C ASN A 86 4.75 -12.89 11.67
N SER A 87 4.27 -13.20 12.87
CA SER A 87 3.07 -14.01 13.04
C SER A 87 1.82 -13.29 12.54
N GLU A 88 1.68 -12.01 12.80
CA GLU A 88 0.57 -11.21 12.29
C GLU A 88 0.59 -11.15 10.76
N GLN A 89 1.77 -11.00 10.16
CA GLN A 89 1.90 -10.97 8.71
C GLN A 89 1.45 -12.28 8.08
N LYS A 90 1.78 -13.42 8.70
CA LYS A 90 1.34 -14.74 8.24
C LYS A 90 -0.18 -14.88 8.32
N ILE A 91 -0.78 -14.41 9.41
CA ILE A 91 -2.23 -14.41 9.58
C ILE A 91 -2.90 -13.57 8.48
N LEU A 92 -2.40 -12.37 8.25
CA LEU A 92 -2.92 -11.48 7.22
C LEU A 92 -2.84 -12.11 5.84
N ASP A 93 -1.68 -12.66 5.48
CA ASP A 93 -1.45 -13.28 4.18
C ASP A 93 -2.44 -14.42 3.95
N LYS A 94 -2.66 -15.27 4.95
CA LYS A 94 -3.60 -16.37 4.88
C LYS A 94 -5.04 -15.87 4.67
N ILE A 95 -5.46 -14.87 5.42
CA ILE A 95 -6.80 -14.28 5.32
C ILE A 95 -7.02 -13.71 3.91
N LEU A 96 -6.06 -12.96 3.39
CA LEU A 96 -6.17 -12.32 2.09
C LEU A 96 -6.18 -13.34 0.94
N ILE A 97 -5.34 -14.37 1.02
CA ILE A 97 -5.30 -15.43 0.01
C ILE A 97 -6.64 -16.16 -0.03
N GLU A 98 -7.16 -16.57 1.11
CA GLU A 98 -8.45 -17.28 1.20
C GLU A 98 -9.59 -16.40 0.68
N TYR A 99 -9.59 -15.12 1.01
CA TYR A 99 -10.60 -14.18 0.54
C TYR A 99 -10.56 -14.00 -0.97
N LYS A 100 -9.38 -13.83 -1.56
CA LYS A 100 -9.20 -13.67 -3.01
C LYS A 100 -9.71 -14.90 -3.76
N VAL A 101 -9.41 -16.09 -3.26
CA VAL A 101 -9.89 -17.35 -3.86
C VAL A 101 -11.41 -17.44 -3.77
N LYS A 102 -11.96 -17.14 -2.59
CA LYS A 102 -13.41 -17.24 -2.33
C LYS A 102 -14.23 -16.34 -3.25
N VAL A 103 -13.77 -15.10 -3.46
CA VAL A 103 -14.50 -14.10 -4.28
C VAL A 103 -13.97 -13.99 -5.70
N LYS A 104 -12.97 -14.79 -6.06
CA LYS A 104 -12.35 -14.82 -7.40
C LYS A 104 -11.82 -13.46 -7.85
N ILE A 105 -11.20 -12.73 -6.93
CA ILE A 105 -10.61 -11.43 -7.24
C ILE A 105 -9.21 -11.64 -7.83
N LYS A 106 -8.96 -11.00 -8.98
CA LYS A 106 -7.64 -10.95 -9.60
C LYS A 106 -6.95 -9.66 -9.16
N VAL A 107 -5.77 -9.80 -8.59
CA VAL A 107 -4.97 -8.66 -8.13
C VAL A 107 -3.64 -8.62 -8.83
#